data_eba37a31227db508b84bdc6fb38bc3b4
#
_entry.id   eba37a31227db508b84bdc6fb38bc3b4
#
_cell.length_a   1.000
_cell.length_b   1.000
_cell.length_c   1.000
_cell.angle_alpha   90.00
_cell.angle_beta   90.00
_cell.angle_gamma   90.00
#
_symmetry.space_group_name_H-M   'P 1'
#
loop_
_entity.id
_entity.type
_entity.pdbx_description
1 polymer ?
#
loop_
_entity_poly.entity_id
_entity_poly.type
_entity_poly.pdbx_seq_one_letter_code
_entity_poly.pdbx_strand_id
1 'polypeptide(L)'
;MLNALAVGCGGFIGAASRYLLSLLINRYNLSAFPVSTLIINIFGSFIMGLLIEILAVQNPNNKKLQLFLATGILGGFTTFSTFSLETINLYQNGNTFLAILNIVLSIVFCLGGVVLGKILAKVII
;
A
#
# COMPACT_ATOMS: atom_id res chain seq x y z
N MET A 1 -14.54 -13.08 -16.56
CA MET A 1 -13.18 -13.46 -16.94
C MET A 1 -12.28 -12.24 -17.24
N LEU A 2 -12.67 -11.31 -18.12
CA LEU A 2 -11.87 -10.10 -18.44
C LEU A 2 -11.50 -9.23 -17.23
N ASN A 3 -12.40 -9.08 -16.24
CA ASN A 3 -12.11 -8.31 -15.02
C ASN A 3 -11.05 -9.00 -14.14
N ALA A 4 -11.07 -10.32 -14.04
CA ALA A 4 -10.06 -11.08 -13.30
C ALA A 4 -8.69 -10.98 -13.96
N LEU A 5 -8.62 -10.99 -15.30
CA LEU A 5 -7.39 -10.76 -16.06
C LEU A 5 -6.84 -9.35 -15.80
N ALA A 6 -7.69 -8.33 -15.83
CA ALA A 6 -7.28 -6.95 -15.52
C ALA A 6 -6.68 -6.84 -14.11
N VAL A 7 -7.35 -7.43 -13.11
CA VAL A 7 -6.82 -7.47 -11.73
C VAL A 7 -5.52 -8.25 -11.66
N GLY A 8 -5.43 -9.41 -12.32
CA GLY A 8 -4.22 -10.24 -12.34
C GLY A 8 -3.01 -9.52 -12.95
N CYS A 9 -3.19 -8.89 -14.11
CA CYS A 9 -2.13 -8.09 -14.76
C CYS A 9 -1.70 -6.90 -13.87
N GLY A 10 -2.66 -6.18 -13.29
CA GLY A 10 -2.37 -5.10 -12.35
C GLY A 10 -1.66 -5.62 -11.10
N GLY A 11 -2.11 -6.74 -10.54
CA GLY A 11 -1.51 -7.37 -9.37
C GLY A 11 -0.07 -7.81 -9.60
N PHE A 12 0.24 -8.35 -10.78
CA PHE A 12 1.61 -8.65 -11.18
C PHE A 12 2.51 -7.42 -11.14
N ILE A 13 2.06 -6.31 -11.75
CA ILE A 13 2.81 -5.04 -11.76
C ILE A 13 2.98 -4.53 -10.32
N GLY A 14 1.91 -4.50 -9.54
CA GLY A 14 1.94 -4.03 -8.15
C GLY A 14 2.88 -4.85 -7.26
N ALA A 15 2.77 -6.18 -7.30
CA ALA A 15 3.62 -7.07 -6.51
C ALA A 15 5.10 -7.00 -6.93
N ALA A 16 5.39 -6.93 -8.22
CA ALA A 16 6.76 -6.77 -8.74
C ALA A 16 7.35 -5.42 -8.29
N SER A 17 6.59 -4.33 -8.41
CA SER A 17 7.02 -2.99 -7.96
C SER A 17 7.29 -2.96 -6.45
N ARG A 18 6.41 -3.57 -5.64
CA ARG A 18 6.61 -3.72 -4.20
C ARG A 18 7.92 -4.45 -3.89
N TYR A 19 8.15 -5.58 -4.55
CA TYR A 19 9.37 -6.38 -4.34
C TYR A 19 10.63 -5.57 -4.64
N LEU A 20 10.68 -4.92 -5.81
CA LEU A 20 11.83 -4.11 -6.21
C LEU A 20 12.07 -2.93 -5.26
N LEU A 21 11.00 -2.24 -4.86
CA LEU A 21 11.10 -1.12 -3.93
C LEU A 21 11.53 -1.59 -2.53
N SER A 22 11.04 -2.75 -2.07
CA SER A 22 11.46 -3.31 -0.78
C SER A 22 12.94 -3.69 -0.79
N LEU A 23 13.46 -4.27 -1.89
CA LEU A 23 14.89 -4.54 -2.03
C LEU A 23 15.71 -3.27 -1.94
N LEU A 24 15.28 -2.21 -2.61
CA LEU A 24 15.98 -0.92 -2.61
C LEU A 24 16.01 -0.31 -1.21
N ILE A 25 14.89 -0.26 -0.51
CA ILE A 25 14.80 0.31 0.84
C ILE A 25 15.61 -0.54 1.84
N ASN A 26 15.47 -1.86 1.78
CA ASN A 26 16.16 -2.77 2.70
C ASN A 26 17.69 -2.76 2.53
N ARG A 27 18.18 -2.39 1.35
CA ARG A 27 19.63 -2.20 1.13
C ARG A 27 20.24 -1.14 2.06
N TYR A 28 19.45 -0.14 2.46
CA TYR A 28 19.88 0.95 3.33
C TYR A 28 19.35 0.85 4.76
N ASN A 29 18.42 -0.08 5.01
CA ASN A 29 17.84 -0.28 6.33
C ASN A 29 18.59 -1.37 7.09
N LEU A 30 19.40 -0.96 8.09
CA LEU A 30 20.12 -1.86 8.97
C LEU A 30 19.39 -2.15 10.30
N SER A 31 18.19 -1.62 10.49
CA SER A 31 17.40 -1.81 11.71
C SER A 31 16.52 -3.05 11.65
N ALA A 32 16.11 -3.55 12.81
CA ALA A 32 15.12 -4.63 12.92
C ALA A 32 13.70 -4.17 12.55
N PHE A 33 13.46 -2.84 12.45
CA PHE A 33 12.15 -2.28 12.15
C PHE A 33 11.82 -2.42 10.65
N PRO A 34 10.58 -2.84 10.28
CA PRO A 34 10.18 -3.11 8.89
C PRO A 34 9.87 -1.82 8.11
N VAL A 35 10.88 -0.98 7.89
CA VAL A 35 10.74 0.33 7.23
C VAL A 35 10.19 0.20 5.82
N SER A 36 10.62 -0.80 5.07
CA SER A 36 10.18 -0.98 3.67
C SER A 36 8.66 -1.22 3.58
N THR A 37 8.13 -2.13 4.39
CA THR A 37 6.70 -2.45 4.42
C THR A 37 5.88 -1.25 4.86
N LEU A 38 6.36 -0.51 5.87
CA LEU A 38 5.69 0.70 6.35
C LEU A 38 5.60 1.77 5.25
N ILE A 39 6.72 2.10 4.61
CA ILE A 39 6.76 3.10 3.53
C ILE A 39 5.88 2.69 2.35
N ILE A 40 5.97 1.44 1.91
CA ILE A 40 5.17 0.91 0.80
C ILE A 40 3.67 1.02 1.09
N ASN A 41 3.25 0.62 2.30
CA ASN A 41 1.85 0.67 2.68
C ASN A 41 1.34 2.12 2.83
N ILE A 42 2.12 3.04 3.40
CA ILE A 42 1.77 4.47 3.50
C ILE A 42 1.63 5.09 2.11
N PHE A 43 2.63 4.90 1.24
CA PHE A 43 2.62 5.43 -0.11
C PHE A 43 1.47 4.85 -0.94
N GLY A 44 1.28 3.53 -0.90
CA GLY A 44 0.18 2.87 -1.59
C GLY A 44 -1.19 3.32 -1.09
N SER A 45 -1.34 3.57 0.22
CA SER A 45 -2.57 4.11 0.83
C SER A 45 -2.87 5.53 0.36
N PHE A 46 -1.85 6.38 0.29
CA PHE A 46 -1.99 7.75 -0.24
C PHE A 46 -2.43 7.74 -1.71
N ILE A 47 -1.75 6.95 -2.55
CA ILE A 47 -2.11 6.81 -3.97
C ILE A 47 -3.50 6.21 -4.14
N MET A 48 -3.91 5.26 -3.29
CA MET A 48 -5.25 4.68 -3.30
C MET A 48 -6.31 5.76 -3.07
N GLY A 49 -6.13 6.60 -2.05
CA GLY A 49 -7.05 7.70 -1.75
C GLY A 49 -7.16 8.69 -2.90
N LEU A 50 -6.02 9.09 -3.47
CA LEU A 50 -5.93 9.98 -4.61
C LEU A 50 -6.65 9.40 -5.85
N LEU A 51 -6.30 8.18 -6.20
CA LEU A 51 -6.80 7.50 -7.40
C LEU A 51 -8.31 7.28 -7.37
N ILE A 52 -8.85 6.77 -6.26
CA ILE A 52 -10.29 6.48 -6.15
C ILE A 52 -11.13 7.75 -6.31
N GLU A 53 -10.70 8.87 -5.73
CA GLU A 53 -11.40 10.14 -5.85
C GLU A 53 -11.37 10.68 -7.27
N ILE A 54 -10.20 10.65 -7.94
CA ILE A 54 -10.06 11.07 -9.34
C ILE A 54 -10.91 10.20 -10.27
N LEU A 55 -10.86 8.88 -10.11
CA LEU A 55 -11.62 7.96 -10.95
C LEU A 55 -13.13 8.11 -10.76
N ALA A 56 -13.60 8.43 -9.55
CA ALA A 56 -15.00 8.65 -9.26
C ALA A 56 -15.56 9.84 -10.04
N VAL A 57 -14.76 10.87 -10.27
CA VAL A 57 -15.18 12.08 -11.01
C VAL A 57 -14.95 11.94 -12.52
N GLN A 58 -13.73 11.54 -12.92
CA GLN A 58 -13.34 11.55 -14.33
C GLN A 58 -13.78 10.30 -15.10
N ASN A 59 -13.89 9.14 -14.44
CA ASN A 59 -14.20 7.87 -15.07
C ASN A 59 -15.18 7.03 -14.24
N PRO A 60 -16.36 7.55 -13.86
CA PRO A 60 -17.27 6.89 -12.92
C PRO A 60 -17.76 5.52 -13.43
N ASN A 61 -17.89 5.35 -14.73
CA ASN A 61 -18.41 4.13 -15.36
C ASN A 61 -17.33 3.14 -15.82
N ASN A 62 -16.05 3.49 -15.69
CA ASN A 62 -14.96 2.63 -16.14
C ASN A 62 -14.50 1.66 -15.03
N LYS A 63 -15.35 0.67 -14.74
CA LYS A 63 -15.09 -0.36 -13.74
C LYS A 63 -13.80 -1.16 -14.01
N LYS A 64 -13.45 -1.38 -15.29
CA LYS A 64 -12.21 -2.10 -15.63
C LYS A 64 -10.96 -1.33 -15.21
N LEU A 65 -10.96 -0.02 -15.43
CA LEU A 65 -9.85 0.83 -15.04
C LEU A 65 -9.68 0.86 -13.52
N GLN A 66 -10.79 0.97 -12.77
CA GLN A 66 -10.78 0.90 -11.31
C GLN A 66 -10.23 -0.44 -10.81
N LEU A 67 -10.67 -1.56 -11.39
CA LEU A 67 -10.19 -2.89 -11.03
C LEU A 67 -8.71 -3.08 -11.35
N PHE A 68 -8.25 -2.62 -12.50
CA PHE A 68 -6.84 -2.72 -12.88
C PHE A 68 -5.93 -1.90 -11.97
N LEU A 69 -6.25 -0.63 -11.75
CA LEU A 69 -5.41 0.30 -10.98
C LEU A 69 -5.53 0.09 -9.47
N ALA A 70 -6.76 0.12 -8.93
CA ALA A 70 -6.96 0.07 -7.48
C ALA A 70 -6.83 -1.36 -6.94
N THR A 71 -7.62 -2.31 -7.45
CA THR A 71 -7.59 -3.69 -6.95
C THR A 71 -6.35 -4.43 -7.43
N GLY A 72 -5.95 -4.24 -8.69
CA GLY A 72 -4.77 -4.88 -9.27
C GLY A 72 -3.49 -4.24 -8.75
N ILE A 73 -3.12 -3.09 -9.30
CA ILE A 73 -1.80 -2.48 -9.04
C ILE A 73 -1.64 -2.14 -7.56
N LEU A 74 -2.51 -1.33 -6.99
CA LEU A 74 -2.36 -0.88 -5.59
C LEU A 74 -2.64 -2.00 -4.59
N GLY A 75 -3.60 -2.90 -4.87
CA GLY A 75 -3.84 -4.09 -4.06
C GLY A 75 -2.66 -5.06 -4.06
N GLY A 76 -1.95 -5.21 -5.19
CA GLY A 76 -0.71 -5.98 -5.28
C GLY A 76 0.50 -5.27 -4.67
N PHE A 77 0.53 -3.94 -4.72
CA PHE A 77 1.63 -3.13 -4.19
C PHE A 77 1.63 -3.07 -2.66
N THR A 78 0.47 -2.89 -2.02
CA THR A 78 0.34 -2.87 -0.55
C THR A 78 0.25 -4.28 0.02
N THR A 79 0.56 -4.46 1.32
CA THR A 79 0.51 -5.79 1.94
C THR A 79 0.22 -5.73 3.44
N PHE A 80 -0.91 -6.30 3.83
CA PHE A 80 -1.26 -6.50 5.23
C PHE A 80 -0.62 -7.78 5.81
N SER A 81 -0.49 -8.83 4.99
CA SER A 81 0.09 -10.10 5.44
C SER A 81 1.56 -9.98 5.84
N THR A 82 2.36 -9.26 5.05
CA THR A 82 3.76 -9.01 5.39
C THR A 82 3.87 -8.15 6.66
N PHE A 83 3.09 -7.08 6.77
CA PHE A 83 2.99 -6.27 8.00
C PHE A 83 2.67 -7.13 9.24
N SER A 84 1.69 -8.04 9.12
CA SER A 84 1.29 -8.91 10.23
C SER A 84 2.41 -9.84 10.64
N LEU A 85 3.07 -10.50 9.67
CA LEU A 85 4.19 -11.40 9.92
C LEU A 85 5.36 -10.67 10.59
N GLU A 86 5.77 -9.53 10.05
CA GLU A 86 6.88 -8.72 10.59
C GLU A 86 6.60 -8.23 12.02
N THR A 87 5.35 -7.84 12.30
CA THR A 87 4.93 -7.42 13.64
C THR A 87 5.03 -8.55 14.65
N ILE A 88 4.56 -9.75 14.29
CA ILE A 88 4.66 -10.94 15.16
C ILE A 88 6.12 -11.35 15.34
N ASN A 89 6.94 -11.30 14.30
CA ASN A 89 8.36 -11.60 14.40
C ASN A 89 9.09 -10.63 15.35
N LEU A 90 8.79 -9.33 15.30
CA LEU A 90 9.32 -8.35 16.26
C LEU A 90 8.95 -8.72 17.69
N TYR A 91 7.69 -9.06 17.94
CA TYR A 91 7.22 -9.48 19.26
C TYR A 91 7.92 -10.74 19.76
N GLN A 92 8.00 -11.79 18.93
CA GLN A 92 8.65 -13.05 19.27
C GLN A 92 10.15 -12.92 19.54
N ASN A 93 10.80 -11.97 18.88
CA ASN A 93 12.22 -11.66 19.10
C ASN A 93 12.46 -10.73 20.32
N GLY A 94 11.44 -10.49 21.16
CA GLY A 94 11.55 -9.66 22.35
C GLY A 94 11.46 -8.15 22.09
N ASN A 95 11.26 -7.72 20.85
CA ASN A 95 11.14 -6.31 20.46
C ASN A 95 9.69 -5.82 20.56
N THR A 96 9.05 -6.01 21.71
CA THR A 96 7.62 -5.66 21.91
C THR A 96 7.31 -4.20 21.61
N PHE A 97 8.21 -3.29 21.99
CA PHE A 97 8.04 -1.86 21.72
C PHE A 97 8.00 -1.59 20.20
N LEU A 98 8.91 -2.18 19.42
CA LEU A 98 8.92 -2.04 17.96
C LEU A 98 7.70 -2.67 17.30
N ALA A 99 7.19 -3.78 17.84
CA ALA A 99 5.95 -4.41 17.36
C ALA A 99 4.74 -3.47 17.54
N ILE A 100 4.59 -2.88 18.71
CA ILE A 100 3.51 -1.91 19.00
C ILE A 100 3.68 -0.66 18.11
N LEU A 101 4.90 -0.15 18.01
CA LEU A 101 5.21 1.00 17.16
C LEU A 101 4.85 0.74 15.70
N ASN A 102 5.17 -0.44 15.17
CA ASN A 102 4.82 -0.82 13.80
C ASN A 102 3.30 -0.82 13.58
N ILE A 103 2.52 -1.33 14.53
CA ILE A 103 1.05 -1.30 14.48
C ILE A 103 0.55 0.14 14.45
N VAL A 104 0.97 0.96 15.40
CA VAL A 104 0.50 2.34 15.53
C VAL A 104 0.84 3.18 14.31
N LEU A 105 2.11 3.14 13.87
CA LEU A 105 2.55 3.90 12.70
C LEU A 105 1.85 3.44 11.43
N SER A 106 1.71 2.13 11.22
CA SER A 106 1.02 1.61 10.04
C SER A 106 -0.44 2.06 9.99
N ILE A 107 -1.18 1.92 11.09
CA ILE A 107 -2.60 2.32 11.13
C ILE A 107 -2.74 3.83 10.93
N VAL A 108 -2.03 4.63 11.72
CA VAL A 108 -2.17 6.10 11.69
C VAL A 108 -1.76 6.67 10.33
N PHE A 109 -0.60 6.27 9.82
CA PHE A 109 -0.09 6.86 8.58
C PHE A 109 -0.74 6.28 7.32
N CYS A 110 -1.18 5.02 7.31
CA CYS A 110 -1.93 4.51 6.16
C CYS A 110 -3.33 5.12 6.07
N LEU A 111 -4.07 5.21 7.18
CA LEU A 111 -5.38 5.87 7.21
C LEU A 111 -5.24 7.36 6.89
N GLY A 112 -4.28 8.04 7.51
CA GLY A 112 -3.95 9.44 7.20
C GLY A 112 -3.58 9.63 5.73
N GLY A 113 -2.79 8.72 5.17
CA GLY A 113 -2.42 8.71 3.76
C GLY A 113 -3.63 8.68 2.83
N VAL A 114 -4.59 7.76 3.07
CA VAL A 114 -5.83 7.70 2.28
C VAL A 114 -6.60 9.02 2.35
N VAL A 115 -6.75 9.58 3.55
CA VAL A 115 -7.47 10.85 3.75
C VAL A 115 -6.78 11.99 3.00
N LEU A 116 -5.46 12.12 3.16
CA LEU A 116 -4.67 13.13 2.45
C LEU A 116 -4.74 12.97 0.93
N GLY A 117 -4.66 11.75 0.42
CA GLY A 117 -4.82 11.47 -1.00
C GLY A 117 -6.17 11.94 -1.53
N LYS A 118 -7.26 11.65 -0.81
CA LYS A 118 -8.60 12.11 -1.17
C LYS A 118 -8.74 13.63 -1.14
N ILE A 119 -8.18 14.28 -0.12
CA ILE A 119 -8.20 15.76 -0.03
C ILE A 119 -7.44 16.36 -1.20
N LEU A 120 -6.25 15.86 -1.50
CA LEU A 120 -5.46 16.35 -2.62
C LEU A 120 -6.18 16.17 -3.96
N ALA A 121 -6.82 15.02 -4.17
CA ALA A 121 -7.63 14.78 -5.36
C ALA A 121 -8.67 15.87 -5.56
N LYS A 122 -9.45 16.22 -4.51
CA LYS A 122 -10.49 17.26 -4.55
C LYS A 122 -9.97 18.67 -4.85
N VAL A 123 -8.69 18.93 -4.58
CA VAL A 123 -8.05 20.21 -4.93
C VAL A 123 -7.63 20.25 -6.39
N ILE A 124 -7.33 19.08 -6.97
CA ILE A 124 -6.81 18.97 -8.35
C ILE A 124 -7.95 18.88 -9.38
N ILE A 125 -9.08 18.27 -9.00
CA ILE A 125 -10.27 18.12 -9.85
C ILE A 125 -11.25 19.23 -9.63
#